data_995ae71ef4d34646c1fdd197a96d517d
#
_entry.id   995ae71ef4d34646c1fdd197a96d517d
#
_cell.length_a   1.000
_cell.length_b   1.000
_cell.length_c   1.000
_cell.angle_alpha   90.00
_cell.angle_beta   90.00
_cell.angle_gamma   90.00
#
_symmetry.space_group_name_H-M   'P 1'
#
loop_
_entity.id
_entity.type
_entity.pdbx_description
1 polymer ?
#
loop_
_entity_poly.entity_id
_entity_poly.type
_entity_poly.pdbx_seq_one_letter_code
_entity_poly.pdbx_strand_id
1 'polypeptide(L)'
;MRSDEGFLLCATNFKPYLTAAQQLADSLKEFAPDHPVIVYTEDKWVSDPGNHIFDEVHGGMPPSNRAKLLALQHSPFDLTCYLDSDMVCVNPRAPEVFKGIKPGYDMAWTKIRTYAAAATWWDKLQLKVPHGGMCLYRKSDRMISFMEQWWENWLWKRRNDWDPRWDGKYPYWETRGWDQFPLHLMMGVIRKDDPWYRPDIKWHWIYGGDPPCTPETDDWNAGEDAKWNWIIGYDPEREGVNRDEIIFHDYSCLLFKRQYQNGRK
;
A
#
# COMPACT_ATOMS: atom_id res chain seq x y z
N MET A 1 21.02 14.28 -9.39
CA MET A 1 20.69 13.05 -10.15
C MET A 1 19.39 12.53 -9.53
N ARG A 2 18.33 12.31 -10.31
CA ARG A 2 17.18 11.58 -9.79
C ARG A 2 17.64 10.16 -9.49
N SER A 3 17.32 9.64 -8.32
CA SER A 3 17.52 8.23 -8.01
C SER A 3 16.54 7.39 -8.84
N ASP A 4 17.01 6.26 -9.35
CA ASP A 4 16.15 5.33 -10.10
C ASP A 4 15.14 4.65 -9.17
N GLU A 5 15.40 4.65 -7.85
CA GLU A 5 14.61 4.00 -6.80
C GLU A 5 14.30 4.99 -5.67
N GLY A 6 13.08 4.94 -5.12
CA GLY A 6 12.70 5.81 -4.00
C GLY A 6 11.36 5.46 -3.35
N PHE A 7 11.12 6.10 -2.20
CA PHE A 7 9.90 5.93 -1.41
C PHE A 7 8.89 7.01 -1.76
N LEU A 8 7.64 6.60 -1.96
CA LEU A 8 6.52 7.48 -2.21
C LEU A 8 5.50 7.37 -1.08
N LEU A 9 5.15 8.50 -0.50
CA LEU A 9 4.12 8.63 0.54
C LEU A 9 2.96 9.49 0.03
N CYS A 10 1.78 9.30 0.62
CA CYS A 10 0.63 10.16 0.36
C CYS A 10 -0.09 10.48 1.68
N ALA A 11 -0.19 11.77 2.00
CA ALA A 11 -0.79 12.25 3.25
C ALA A 11 -1.84 13.33 2.98
N THR A 12 -3.12 12.97 3.08
CA THR A 12 -4.25 13.82 2.75
C THR A 12 -5.42 13.63 3.70
N ASN A 13 -6.44 14.50 3.61
CA ASN A 13 -7.72 14.46 4.31
C ASN A 13 -7.64 14.76 5.83
N PHE A 14 -6.62 14.27 6.53
CA PHE A 14 -6.50 14.41 7.97
C PHE A 14 -5.06 14.75 8.37
N LYS A 15 -4.85 15.89 9.03
CA LYS A 15 -3.51 16.41 9.37
C LYS A 15 -2.59 15.41 10.08
N PRO A 16 -3.07 14.55 11.02
CA PRO A 16 -2.25 13.51 11.62
C PRO A 16 -1.62 12.54 10.62
N TYR A 17 -2.19 12.33 9.42
CA TYR A 17 -1.51 11.54 8.38
C TYR A 17 -0.26 12.23 7.85
N LEU A 18 -0.25 13.57 7.72
CA LEU A 18 0.96 14.27 7.35
C LEU A 18 2.03 14.15 8.45
N THR A 19 1.64 14.31 9.73
CA THR A 19 2.57 14.11 10.85
C THR A 19 3.12 12.69 10.88
N ALA A 20 2.28 11.70 10.60
CA ALA A 20 2.71 10.30 10.50
C ALA A 20 3.67 10.08 9.32
N ALA A 21 3.38 10.68 8.16
CA ALA A 21 4.28 10.63 7.00
C ALA A 21 5.64 11.28 7.29
N GLN A 22 5.67 12.38 8.05
CA GLN A 22 6.92 13.01 8.51
C GLN A 22 7.73 12.08 9.42
N GLN A 23 7.08 11.38 10.35
CA GLN A 23 7.72 10.38 11.22
C GLN A 23 8.24 9.17 10.41
N LEU A 24 7.47 8.70 9.42
CA LEU A 24 7.93 7.64 8.53
C LEU A 24 9.13 8.10 7.72
N ALA A 25 9.09 9.31 7.16
CA ALA A 25 10.23 9.86 6.40
C ALA A 25 11.48 10.00 7.27
N ASP A 26 11.34 10.43 8.52
CA ASP A 26 12.45 10.52 9.49
C ASP A 26 13.09 9.13 9.70
N SER A 27 12.27 8.12 9.96
CA SER A 27 12.78 6.75 10.11
C SER A 27 13.38 6.18 8.82
N LEU A 28 12.86 6.54 7.65
CA LEU A 28 13.45 6.15 6.37
C LEU A 28 14.80 6.83 6.14
N LYS A 29 14.97 8.10 6.54
CA LYS A 29 16.25 8.80 6.46
C LYS A 29 17.29 8.20 7.41
N GLU A 30 16.88 7.65 8.53
CA GLU A 30 17.76 6.94 9.45
C GLU A 30 18.27 5.61 8.84
N PHE A 31 17.38 4.81 8.26
CA PHE A 31 17.68 3.44 7.86
C PHE A 31 17.94 3.24 6.35
N ALA A 32 17.54 4.20 5.52
CA ALA A 32 17.71 4.19 4.07
C ALA A 32 18.11 5.57 3.52
N PRO A 33 19.19 6.20 4.04
CA PRO A 33 19.52 7.61 3.75
C PRO A 33 19.79 7.92 2.28
N ASP A 34 20.22 6.93 1.51
CA ASP A 34 20.55 7.07 0.09
C ASP A 34 19.31 7.03 -0.83
N HIS A 35 18.14 6.70 -0.28
CA HIS A 35 16.90 6.62 -1.06
C HIS A 35 16.04 7.86 -0.80
N PRO A 36 15.65 8.58 -1.87
CA PRO A 36 14.79 9.74 -1.71
C PRO A 36 13.39 9.34 -1.23
N VAL A 37 12.83 10.22 -0.38
CA VAL A 37 11.48 10.10 0.16
C VAL A 37 10.66 11.30 -0.31
N ILE A 38 9.63 11.06 -1.10
CA ILE A 38 8.73 12.10 -1.59
C ILE A 38 7.33 11.94 -0.99
N VAL A 39 6.63 13.06 -0.84
CA VAL A 39 5.25 13.06 -0.36
C VAL A 39 4.33 13.83 -1.28
N TYR A 40 3.16 13.25 -1.56
CA TYR A 40 2.03 13.94 -2.17
C TYR A 40 1.02 14.32 -1.10
N THR A 41 0.59 15.59 -1.12
CA THR A 41 -0.31 16.15 -0.09
C THR A 41 -1.27 17.18 -0.66
N GLU A 42 -2.17 17.71 0.18
CA GLU A 42 -3.04 18.82 -0.19
C GLU A 42 -2.25 20.14 -0.25
N ASP A 43 -2.64 21.07 -1.13
CA ASP A 43 -1.94 22.35 -1.32
C ASP A 43 -1.75 23.12 -0.01
N LYS A 44 -2.74 23.08 0.87
CA LYS A 44 -2.70 23.77 2.17
C LYS A 44 -1.61 23.26 3.12
N TRP A 45 -1.01 22.09 2.84
CA TRP A 45 0.02 21.48 3.67
C TRP A 45 1.40 21.44 3.02
N VAL A 46 1.55 21.89 1.78
CA VAL A 46 2.84 21.90 1.07
C VAL A 46 3.91 22.66 1.83
N SER A 47 3.54 23.80 2.42
CA SER A 47 4.45 24.67 3.19
C SER A 47 4.50 24.33 4.69
N ASP A 48 4.08 23.12 5.08
CA ASP A 48 4.17 22.71 6.49
C ASP A 48 5.63 22.66 6.96
N PRO A 49 5.97 23.23 8.13
CA PRO A 49 7.35 23.29 8.60
C PRO A 49 8.01 21.93 8.78
N GLY A 50 7.24 20.87 9.10
CA GLY A 50 7.77 19.52 9.24
C GLY A 50 8.16 18.85 7.93
N ASN A 51 7.80 19.44 6.77
CA ASN A 51 8.05 18.85 5.46
C ASN A 51 9.51 18.93 4.99
N HIS A 52 10.39 19.62 5.73
CA HIS A 52 11.82 19.65 5.42
C HIS A 52 12.51 18.28 5.46
N ILE A 53 11.84 17.28 6.03
CA ILE A 53 12.35 15.90 6.10
C ILE A 53 12.22 15.18 4.74
N PHE A 54 11.28 15.58 3.88
CA PHE A 54 11.11 15.00 2.55
C PHE A 54 12.08 15.59 1.55
N ASP A 55 12.50 14.81 0.56
CA ASP A 55 13.32 15.33 -0.54
C ASP A 55 12.48 16.16 -1.51
N GLU A 56 11.22 15.79 -1.73
CA GLU A 56 10.27 16.56 -2.52
C GLU A 56 8.87 16.52 -1.88
N VAL A 57 8.14 17.63 -1.98
CA VAL A 57 6.76 17.77 -1.52
C VAL A 57 5.89 18.25 -2.67
N HIS A 58 4.90 17.46 -3.03
CA HIS A 58 3.99 17.77 -4.13
C HIS A 58 2.57 18.03 -3.60
N GLY A 59 1.97 19.15 -4.03
CA GLY A 59 0.57 19.51 -3.77
C GLY A 59 -0.40 18.88 -4.77
N GLY A 60 -1.61 19.47 -4.83
CA GLY A 60 -2.64 19.09 -5.81
C GLY A 60 -3.47 17.87 -5.46
N MET A 61 -3.23 17.23 -4.32
CA MET A 61 -4.02 16.07 -3.94
C MET A 61 -5.37 16.47 -3.33
N PRO A 62 -6.48 15.77 -3.67
CA PRO A 62 -7.77 15.99 -3.07
C PRO A 62 -7.80 15.55 -1.59
N PRO A 63 -8.70 16.14 -0.75
CA PRO A 63 -8.87 15.74 0.65
C PRO A 63 -9.60 14.39 0.74
N SER A 64 -8.88 13.32 0.43
CA SER A 64 -9.41 11.95 0.41
C SER A 64 -8.35 10.97 0.87
N ASN A 65 -8.69 10.06 1.79
CA ASN A 65 -7.80 8.95 2.19
C ASN A 65 -7.43 8.02 1.02
N ARG A 66 -7.99 8.22 -0.18
CA ARG A 66 -7.70 7.44 -1.39
C ARG A 66 -6.94 8.25 -2.44
N ALA A 67 -6.53 9.48 -2.09
CA ALA A 67 -5.67 10.30 -2.96
C ALA A 67 -4.35 9.59 -3.32
N LYS A 68 -3.94 8.60 -2.53
CA LYS A 68 -2.79 7.74 -2.87
C LYS A 68 -2.89 7.13 -4.26
N LEU A 69 -4.10 6.79 -4.74
CA LEU A 69 -4.30 6.24 -6.08
C LEU A 69 -3.94 7.24 -7.20
N LEU A 70 -4.04 8.54 -6.92
CA LEU A 70 -3.52 9.59 -7.80
C LEU A 70 -2.01 9.78 -7.63
N ALA A 71 -1.52 9.80 -6.40
CA ALA A 71 -0.10 9.97 -6.11
C ALA A 71 0.76 8.88 -6.79
N LEU A 72 0.29 7.63 -6.79
CA LEU A 72 0.97 6.50 -7.45
C LEU A 72 1.20 6.72 -8.95
N GLN A 73 0.30 7.45 -9.64
CA GLN A 73 0.42 7.76 -11.07
C GLN A 73 1.59 8.70 -11.38
N HIS A 74 1.99 9.49 -10.38
CA HIS A 74 2.93 10.61 -10.56
C HIS A 74 4.32 10.36 -9.99
N SER A 75 4.63 9.14 -9.56
CA SER A 75 5.97 8.83 -9.04
C SER A 75 7.06 9.23 -10.04
N PRO A 76 8.12 9.94 -9.59
CA PRO A 76 9.23 10.28 -10.46
C PRO A 76 10.23 9.12 -10.64
N PHE A 77 10.15 8.06 -9.83
CA PHE A 77 11.12 6.96 -9.80
C PHE A 77 10.82 5.90 -10.85
N ASP A 78 11.86 5.23 -11.35
CA ASP A 78 11.71 4.06 -12.21
C ASP A 78 11.23 2.84 -11.41
N LEU A 79 11.68 2.73 -10.16
CA LEU A 79 11.18 1.76 -9.18
C LEU A 79 10.70 2.47 -7.92
N THR A 80 9.43 2.36 -7.64
CA THR A 80 8.78 3.02 -6.50
C THR A 80 8.43 2.01 -5.42
N CYS A 81 8.80 2.32 -4.18
CA CYS A 81 8.23 1.70 -3.00
C CYS A 81 7.18 2.65 -2.41
N TYR A 82 5.90 2.31 -2.57
CA TYR A 82 4.82 3.02 -1.90
C TYR A 82 4.64 2.49 -0.49
N LEU A 83 4.48 3.38 0.47
CA LEU A 83 4.15 3.09 1.87
C LEU A 83 2.97 3.97 2.32
N ASP A 84 1.99 3.37 3.01
CA ASP A 84 0.97 4.16 3.72
C ASP A 84 1.65 5.02 4.79
N SER A 85 1.19 6.25 4.95
CA SER A 85 1.81 7.25 5.82
C SER A 85 1.82 6.89 7.30
N ASP A 86 0.99 5.94 7.71
CA ASP A 86 0.86 5.44 9.08
C ASP A 86 1.75 4.21 9.39
N MET A 87 2.84 4.07 8.65
CA MET A 87 3.92 3.13 8.91
C MET A 87 5.13 3.80 9.59
N VAL A 88 6.04 3.00 10.11
CA VAL A 88 7.38 3.41 10.58
C VAL A 88 8.41 2.37 10.17
N CYS A 89 9.57 2.81 9.68
CA CYS A 89 10.72 1.96 9.43
C CYS A 89 11.47 1.71 10.75
N VAL A 90 11.85 0.46 11.01
CA VAL A 90 12.53 0.08 12.27
C VAL A 90 13.76 -0.77 12.05
N ASN A 91 14.21 -0.94 10.80
CA ASN A 91 15.30 -1.87 10.50
C ASN A 91 16.19 -1.35 9.36
N PRO A 92 17.53 -1.39 9.51
CA PRO A 92 18.48 -0.94 8.48
C PRO A 92 18.44 -1.74 7.18
N ARG A 93 17.72 -2.85 7.14
CA ARG A 93 17.49 -3.62 5.92
C ARG A 93 16.39 -3.03 5.01
N ALA A 94 15.81 -1.88 5.36
CA ALA A 94 14.76 -1.23 4.54
C ALA A 94 15.12 -1.07 3.06
N PRO A 95 16.36 -0.73 2.65
CA PRO A 95 16.73 -0.66 1.24
C PRO A 95 16.62 -1.98 0.47
N GLU A 96 16.63 -3.12 1.16
CA GLU A 96 16.47 -4.43 0.51
C GLU A 96 15.10 -4.60 -0.15
N VAL A 97 14.12 -3.76 0.23
CA VAL A 97 12.78 -3.78 -0.36
C VAL A 97 12.82 -3.66 -1.88
N PHE A 98 13.72 -2.84 -2.43
CA PHE A 98 13.86 -2.65 -3.88
C PHE A 98 14.33 -3.90 -4.62
N LYS A 99 14.88 -4.89 -3.91
CA LYS A 99 15.18 -6.23 -4.44
C LYS A 99 13.95 -7.16 -4.43
N GLY A 100 12.87 -6.73 -3.78
CA GLY A 100 11.63 -7.50 -3.60
C GLY A 100 10.77 -7.64 -4.86
N ILE A 101 11.18 -7.06 -6.00
CA ILE A 101 10.49 -7.20 -7.29
C ILE A 101 11.37 -7.88 -8.33
N LYS A 102 10.90 -9.00 -8.87
CA LYS A 102 11.60 -9.77 -9.91
C LYS A 102 11.73 -9.01 -11.22
N PRO A 103 12.81 -9.26 -11.99
CA PRO A 103 12.87 -8.86 -13.38
C PRO A 103 11.67 -9.40 -14.18
N GLY A 104 11.10 -8.55 -15.02
CA GLY A 104 9.94 -8.90 -15.87
C GLY A 104 8.57 -8.86 -15.19
N TYR A 105 8.52 -8.49 -13.91
CA TYR A 105 7.28 -8.16 -13.22
C TYR A 105 7.11 -6.65 -13.11
N ASP A 106 5.84 -6.20 -13.09
CA ASP A 106 5.46 -4.80 -13.03
C ASP A 106 5.29 -4.32 -11.60
N MET A 107 4.84 -5.20 -10.70
CA MET A 107 4.61 -4.87 -9.29
C MET A 107 4.77 -6.06 -8.35
N ALA A 108 5.05 -5.74 -7.09
CA ALA A 108 5.07 -6.69 -5.99
C ALA A 108 4.32 -6.14 -4.77
N TRP A 109 3.62 -7.01 -4.04
CA TRP A 109 2.71 -6.65 -2.96
C TRP A 109 2.96 -7.43 -1.69
N THR A 110 2.67 -6.82 -0.55
CA THR A 110 2.48 -7.56 0.70
C THR A 110 1.08 -8.13 0.77
N LYS A 111 0.93 -9.25 1.48
CA LYS A 111 -0.38 -9.88 1.72
C LYS A 111 -1.11 -9.17 2.85
N ILE A 112 -2.44 -9.07 2.74
CA ILE A 112 -3.27 -8.66 3.87
C ILE A 112 -3.20 -9.71 4.99
N ARG A 113 -3.06 -9.26 6.23
CA ARG A 113 -2.99 -10.17 7.39
C ARG A 113 -4.38 -10.61 7.85
N THR A 114 -4.46 -11.83 8.38
CA THR A 114 -5.73 -12.46 8.83
C THR A 114 -6.43 -11.68 9.94
N TYR A 115 -5.69 -10.94 10.74
CA TYR A 115 -6.22 -10.08 11.80
C TYR A 115 -6.61 -8.67 11.35
N ALA A 116 -6.32 -8.27 10.13
CA ALA A 116 -6.87 -7.02 9.59
C ALA A 116 -8.39 -7.16 9.43
N ALA A 117 -9.15 -6.11 9.80
CA ALA A 117 -10.62 -6.16 9.76
C ALA A 117 -11.17 -6.58 8.39
N ALA A 118 -10.47 -6.23 7.31
CA ALA A 118 -10.79 -6.66 5.95
C ALA A 118 -10.46 -8.13 5.68
N ALA A 119 -9.52 -8.74 6.40
CA ALA A 119 -9.06 -10.09 6.13
C ALA A 119 -10.09 -11.16 6.48
N THR A 120 -10.95 -10.91 7.47
CA THR A 120 -12.01 -11.86 7.86
C THR A 120 -12.95 -12.24 6.71
N TRP A 121 -13.10 -11.35 5.74
CA TRP A 121 -13.85 -11.61 4.52
C TRP A 121 -13.10 -12.49 3.54
N TRP A 122 -11.82 -12.16 3.30
CA TRP A 122 -10.97 -12.89 2.37
C TRP A 122 -10.63 -14.28 2.88
N ASP A 123 -10.48 -14.45 4.19
CA ASP A 123 -10.27 -15.76 4.82
C ASP A 123 -11.46 -16.69 4.64
N LYS A 124 -12.69 -16.16 4.76
CA LYS A 124 -13.91 -16.93 4.46
C LYS A 124 -13.95 -17.44 3.02
N LEU A 125 -13.33 -16.70 2.10
CA LEU A 125 -13.24 -17.03 0.68
C LEU A 125 -11.95 -17.77 0.34
N GLN A 126 -11.07 -18.01 1.33
CA GLN A 126 -9.73 -18.60 1.17
C GLN A 126 -8.87 -17.87 0.13
N LEU A 127 -9.02 -16.55 0.02
CA LEU A 127 -8.28 -15.72 -0.92
C LEU A 127 -7.07 -15.09 -0.24
N LYS A 128 -5.90 -15.25 -0.84
CA LYS A 128 -4.70 -14.49 -0.53
C LYS A 128 -4.74 -13.19 -1.34
N VAL A 129 -4.90 -12.05 -0.67
CA VAL A 129 -5.12 -10.76 -1.34
C VAL A 129 -4.03 -9.76 -0.99
N PRO A 130 -3.63 -8.89 -1.95
CA PRO A 130 -2.70 -7.80 -1.72
C PRO A 130 -3.21 -6.80 -0.67
N HIS A 131 -2.30 -6.31 0.16
CA HIS A 131 -2.57 -5.24 1.12
C HIS A 131 -2.23 -3.89 0.50
N GLY A 132 -3.17 -2.94 0.54
CA GLY A 132 -3.01 -1.63 -0.09
C GLY A 132 -2.04 -0.67 0.63
N GLY A 133 -1.42 -1.08 1.72
CA GLY A 133 -0.52 -0.24 2.53
C GLY A 133 0.92 -0.21 2.05
N MET A 134 1.33 -1.21 1.25
CA MET A 134 2.69 -1.28 0.74
C MET A 134 2.73 -2.00 -0.60
N CYS A 135 3.39 -1.41 -1.57
CA CYS A 135 3.72 -2.07 -2.84
C CYS A 135 4.99 -1.53 -3.46
N LEU A 136 5.61 -2.37 -4.29
CA LEU A 136 6.65 -1.99 -5.23
C LEU A 136 6.07 -1.99 -6.64
N TYR A 137 6.47 -1.02 -7.48
CA TYR A 137 6.11 -1.06 -8.89
C TYR A 137 7.15 -0.36 -9.76
N ARG A 138 7.29 -0.87 -10.99
CA ARG A 138 8.15 -0.28 -12.03
C ARG A 138 7.35 0.71 -12.87
N LYS A 139 7.89 1.90 -13.04
CA LYS A 139 7.27 2.92 -13.87
C LYS A 139 7.24 2.49 -15.34
N SER A 140 6.07 2.55 -15.94
CA SER A 140 5.86 2.35 -17.37
C SER A 140 4.49 2.92 -17.74
N ASP A 141 4.25 3.19 -19.03
CA ASP A 141 2.94 3.67 -19.49
C ASP A 141 1.83 2.67 -19.11
N ARG A 142 2.13 1.38 -19.18
CA ARG A 142 1.21 0.31 -18.76
C ARG A 142 0.86 0.41 -17.27
N MET A 143 1.83 0.67 -16.42
CA MET A 143 1.60 0.83 -14.97
C MET A 143 0.86 2.13 -14.65
N ILE A 144 1.18 3.23 -15.33
CA ILE A 144 0.44 4.49 -15.20
C ILE A 144 -1.03 4.26 -15.56
N SER A 145 -1.30 3.64 -16.71
CA SER A 145 -2.66 3.28 -17.15
C SER A 145 -3.37 2.34 -16.14
N PHE A 146 -2.65 1.43 -15.50
CA PHE A 146 -3.21 0.58 -14.44
C PHE A 146 -3.63 1.41 -13.21
N MET A 147 -2.78 2.34 -12.76
CA MET A 147 -3.08 3.20 -11.61
C MET A 147 -4.24 4.16 -11.90
N GLU A 148 -4.32 4.71 -13.13
CA GLU A 148 -5.45 5.52 -13.59
C GLU A 148 -6.76 4.71 -13.55
N GLN A 149 -6.75 3.52 -14.12
CA GLN A 149 -7.91 2.63 -14.09
C GLN A 149 -8.32 2.24 -12.66
N TRP A 150 -7.35 2.03 -11.76
CA TRP A 150 -7.65 1.74 -10.35
C TRP A 150 -8.40 2.90 -9.69
N TRP A 151 -7.96 4.15 -9.92
CA TRP A 151 -8.65 5.34 -9.45
C TRP A 151 -10.08 5.45 -10.02
N GLU A 152 -10.25 5.29 -11.33
CA GLU A 152 -11.55 5.38 -12.00
C GLU A 152 -12.51 4.27 -11.53
N ASN A 153 -12.02 3.05 -11.38
CA ASN A 153 -12.83 1.93 -10.88
C ASN A 153 -13.26 2.15 -9.42
N TRP A 154 -12.39 2.73 -8.59
CA TRP A 154 -12.75 3.11 -7.24
C TRP A 154 -13.81 4.23 -7.23
N LEU A 155 -13.66 5.25 -8.05
CA LEU A 155 -14.65 6.32 -8.20
C LEU A 155 -15.99 5.78 -8.70
N TRP A 156 -15.97 4.92 -9.71
CA TRP A 156 -17.16 4.27 -10.22
C TRP A 156 -17.89 3.50 -9.11
N LYS A 157 -17.18 2.69 -8.37
CA LYS A 157 -17.72 1.90 -7.27
C LYS A 157 -18.33 2.79 -6.18
N ARG A 158 -17.72 3.92 -5.87
CA ARG A 158 -18.27 4.87 -4.89
C ARG A 158 -19.53 5.57 -5.33
N ARG A 159 -19.70 5.82 -6.62
CA ARG A 159 -20.86 6.52 -7.20
C ARG A 159 -22.06 5.61 -7.42
N ASN A 160 -21.84 4.32 -7.52
CA ASN A 160 -22.90 3.36 -7.81
C ASN A 160 -23.32 2.63 -6.54
N ASP A 161 -24.63 2.59 -6.27
CA ASP A 161 -25.17 1.97 -5.07
C ASP A 161 -25.22 0.45 -5.19
N TRP A 162 -25.17 -0.07 -6.40
CA TRP A 162 -25.19 -1.50 -6.68
C TRP A 162 -24.44 -1.82 -7.98
N ASP A 163 -23.83 -3.00 -8.00
CA ASP A 163 -23.12 -3.54 -9.15
C ASP A 163 -23.63 -4.95 -9.43
N PRO A 164 -24.22 -5.23 -10.62
CA PRO A 164 -24.78 -6.56 -10.96
C PRO A 164 -23.74 -7.69 -10.99
N ARG A 165 -22.45 -7.36 -11.00
CA ARG A 165 -21.36 -8.35 -10.89
C ARG A 165 -21.26 -8.98 -9.50
N TRP A 166 -21.96 -8.40 -8.53
CA TRP A 166 -21.98 -8.84 -7.15
C TRP A 166 -23.13 -9.84 -6.95
N ASP A 167 -22.81 -11.11 -7.01
CA ASP A 167 -23.73 -12.23 -6.84
C ASP A 167 -24.12 -12.51 -5.39
N GLY A 168 -23.94 -11.55 -4.50
CA GLY A 168 -24.21 -11.68 -3.07
C GLY A 168 -23.08 -12.33 -2.26
N LYS A 169 -22.00 -12.78 -2.90
CA LYS A 169 -20.84 -13.34 -2.17
C LYS A 169 -20.02 -12.29 -1.46
N TYR A 170 -20.06 -11.06 -1.97
CA TYR A 170 -19.25 -9.96 -1.44
C TYR A 170 -20.15 -8.87 -0.89
N PRO A 171 -19.95 -8.36 0.32
CA PRO A 171 -20.75 -7.28 0.87
C PRO A 171 -20.41 -5.99 0.14
N TYR A 172 -21.10 -5.71 -0.96
CA TYR A 172 -20.83 -4.58 -1.82
C TYR A 172 -20.79 -3.26 -1.04
N TRP A 173 -21.77 -3.02 -0.21
CA TRP A 173 -21.89 -1.78 0.55
C TRP A 173 -20.81 -1.66 1.65
N GLU A 174 -20.33 -2.75 2.24
CA GLU A 174 -19.21 -2.76 3.18
C GLU A 174 -17.89 -2.44 2.50
N THR A 175 -17.67 -2.97 1.30
CA THR A 175 -16.43 -2.75 0.53
C THR A 175 -16.47 -1.53 -0.37
N ARG A 176 -17.60 -0.80 -0.44
CA ARG A 176 -17.81 0.32 -1.37
C ARG A 176 -16.74 1.40 -1.26
N GLY A 177 -16.28 1.69 -0.04
CA GLY A 177 -15.23 2.68 0.22
C GLY A 177 -13.81 2.17 0.09
N TRP A 178 -13.62 0.85 -0.09
CA TRP A 178 -12.28 0.26 -0.13
C TRP A 178 -11.68 0.38 -1.51
N ASP A 179 -10.46 0.93 -1.57
CA ASP A 179 -9.64 0.98 -2.77
C ASP A 179 -9.09 -0.40 -3.17
N GLN A 180 -8.90 -1.27 -2.20
CA GLN A 180 -8.35 -2.62 -2.43
C GLN A 180 -9.29 -3.51 -3.24
N PHE A 181 -10.61 -3.33 -3.14
CA PHE A 181 -11.53 -4.19 -3.85
C PHE A 181 -11.43 -4.07 -5.39
N PRO A 182 -11.46 -2.86 -6.00
CA PRO A 182 -11.15 -2.71 -7.41
C PRO A 182 -9.77 -3.26 -7.78
N LEU A 183 -8.76 -3.05 -6.93
CA LEU A 183 -7.42 -3.61 -7.12
C LEU A 183 -7.46 -5.13 -7.28
N HIS A 184 -8.15 -5.82 -6.37
CA HIS A 184 -8.21 -7.29 -6.39
C HIS A 184 -8.92 -7.84 -7.64
N LEU A 185 -9.91 -7.12 -8.17
CA LEU A 185 -10.53 -7.44 -9.46
C LEU A 185 -9.55 -7.23 -10.61
N MET A 186 -8.89 -6.06 -10.65
CA MET A 186 -7.93 -5.73 -11.70
C MET A 186 -6.74 -6.69 -11.74
N MET A 187 -6.29 -7.17 -10.59
CA MET A 187 -5.21 -8.15 -10.48
C MET A 187 -5.66 -9.60 -10.72
N GLY A 188 -6.96 -9.84 -10.93
CA GLY A 188 -7.51 -11.19 -11.14
C GLY A 188 -7.48 -12.09 -9.91
N VAL A 189 -7.31 -11.52 -8.71
CA VAL A 189 -7.28 -12.27 -7.44
C VAL A 189 -8.67 -12.82 -7.11
N ILE A 190 -9.72 -12.03 -7.33
CA ILE A 190 -11.11 -12.42 -7.06
C ILE A 190 -11.64 -13.27 -8.22
N ARG A 191 -11.45 -12.79 -9.45
CA ARG A 191 -11.92 -13.47 -10.67
C ARG A 191 -11.19 -12.91 -11.90
N LYS A 192 -10.84 -13.78 -12.83
CA LYS A 192 -10.12 -13.41 -14.06
C LYS A 192 -11.06 -13.12 -15.26
N ASP A 193 -12.34 -13.32 -15.12
CA ASP A 193 -13.37 -12.98 -16.11
C ASP A 193 -14.05 -11.63 -15.86
N ASP A 194 -13.55 -10.84 -14.88
CA ASP A 194 -14.07 -9.51 -14.60
C ASP A 194 -13.63 -8.52 -15.70
N PRO A 195 -14.52 -7.60 -16.15
CA PRO A 195 -14.15 -6.57 -17.13
C PRO A 195 -13.01 -5.64 -16.71
N TRP A 196 -12.72 -5.53 -15.43
CA TRP A 196 -11.61 -4.72 -14.92
C TRP A 196 -10.28 -5.47 -14.88
N TYR A 197 -10.28 -6.79 -15.06
CA TYR A 197 -9.06 -7.60 -15.01
C TYR A 197 -8.01 -7.12 -16.03
N ARG A 198 -6.76 -7.00 -15.57
CA ARG A 198 -5.60 -6.54 -16.33
C ARG A 198 -4.57 -7.66 -16.48
N PRO A 199 -4.77 -8.59 -17.43
CA PRO A 199 -3.84 -9.71 -17.65
C PRO A 199 -2.46 -9.28 -18.17
N ASP A 200 -2.35 -8.04 -18.66
CA ASP A 200 -1.12 -7.43 -19.12
C ASP A 200 -0.19 -6.99 -17.97
N ILE A 201 -0.70 -6.89 -16.73
CA ILE A 201 0.07 -6.53 -15.53
C ILE A 201 0.54 -7.79 -14.83
N LYS A 202 1.86 -7.94 -14.74
CA LYS A 202 2.48 -9.06 -14.03
C LYS A 202 2.83 -8.64 -12.61
N TRP A 203 2.34 -9.39 -11.64
CA TRP A 203 2.59 -9.11 -10.23
C TRP A 203 2.96 -10.38 -9.45
N HIS A 204 3.62 -10.20 -8.31
CA HIS A 204 3.92 -11.26 -7.36
C HIS A 204 3.96 -10.72 -5.92
N TRP A 205 4.11 -11.60 -4.94
CA TRP A 205 4.30 -11.21 -3.55
C TRP A 205 5.69 -10.61 -3.34
N ILE A 206 5.79 -9.52 -2.55
CA ILE A 206 7.10 -9.03 -2.09
C ILE A 206 7.78 -10.17 -1.35
N TYR A 207 9.04 -10.35 -1.67
CA TYR A 207 9.79 -11.48 -1.23
C TYR A 207 11.20 -11.09 -0.82
N GLY A 208 11.68 -11.66 0.28
CA GLY A 208 13.03 -11.44 0.79
C GLY A 208 13.99 -12.61 0.54
N GLY A 209 13.65 -13.58 -0.26
CA GLY A 209 14.44 -14.77 -0.52
C GLY A 209 14.29 -15.31 -1.95
N ASP A 210 14.86 -16.47 -2.24
CA ASP A 210 14.87 -17.11 -3.56
C ASP A 210 14.30 -18.53 -3.46
N PRO A 211 13.36 -18.92 -4.29
CA PRO A 211 12.59 -18.17 -5.28
C PRO A 211 11.43 -17.39 -4.67
N PRO A 212 11.08 -16.23 -5.22
CA PRO A 212 9.91 -15.50 -4.76
C PRO A 212 8.60 -16.21 -5.11
N CYS A 213 7.65 -16.17 -4.18
CA CYS A 213 6.30 -16.65 -4.42
C CYS A 213 5.60 -15.83 -5.51
N THR A 214 4.78 -16.48 -6.31
CA THR A 214 3.91 -15.84 -7.31
C THR A 214 2.45 -16.03 -6.93
N PRO A 215 1.51 -15.29 -7.56
CA PRO A 215 0.08 -15.51 -7.32
C PRO A 215 -0.42 -16.92 -7.66
N GLU A 216 0.27 -17.58 -8.59
CA GLU A 216 -0.09 -18.92 -9.06
C GLU A 216 0.47 -20.02 -8.17
N THR A 217 1.49 -19.73 -7.36
CA THR A 217 2.06 -20.69 -6.43
C THR A 217 1.50 -20.46 -5.04
N ASP A 218 1.17 -21.52 -4.34
CA ASP A 218 0.78 -21.45 -2.93
C ASP A 218 1.97 -21.37 -1.97
N ASP A 219 3.17 -21.29 -2.52
CA ASP A 219 4.46 -21.26 -1.84
C ASP A 219 4.72 -19.89 -1.19
N TRP A 220 3.73 -19.39 -0.45
CA TRP A 220 3.80 -18.11 0.21
C TRP A 220 4.21 -18.27 1.68
N ASN A 221 5.33 -17.66 2.05
CA ASN A 221 5.83 -17.69 3.42
C ASN A 221 5.34 -16.46 4.21
N ALA A 222 4.42 -16.69 5.15
CA ALA A 222 3.87 -15.63 5.99
C ALA A 222 4.94 -14.90 6.81
N GLY A 223 5.96 -15.61 7.28
CA GLY A 223 7.06 -15.04 8.05
C GLY A 223 7.88 -14.04 7.24
N GLU A 224 8.17 -14.38 5.98
CA GLU A 224 8.95 -13.51 5.09
C GLU A 224 8.19 -12.23 4.73
N ASP A 225 6.90 -12.34 4.39
CA ASP A 225 6.07 -11.18 4.07
C ASP A 225 5.79 -10.32 5.33
N ALA A 226 5.68 -10.94 6.51
CA ALA A 226 5.35 -10.24 7.74
C ALA A 226 6.36 -9.14 8.11
N LYS A 227 7.64 -9.34 7.82
CA LYS A 227 8.69 -8.34 8.10
C LYS A 227 8.50 -7.01 7.34
N TRP A 228 7.85 -7.06 6.17
CA TRP A 228 7.63 -5.88 5.34
C TRP A 228 6.41 -5.06 5.74
N ASN A 229 5.46 -5.65 6.48
CA ASN A 229 4.24 -4.95 6.86
C ASN A 229 3.63 -5.56 8.12
N TRP A 230 4.28 -5.32 9.27
CA TRP A 230 3.78 -5.81 10.55
C TRP A 230 2.87 -4.79 11.23
N ILE A 231 1.69 -5.19 11.68
CA ILE A 231 0.75 -4.28 12.34
C ILE A 231 1.05 -4.20 13.84
N ILE A 232 1.30 -2.98 14.34
CA ILE A 232 1.52 -2.71 15.77
C ILE A 232 0.29 -3.13 16.59
N GLY A 233 0.55 -3.80 17.68
CA GLY A 233 -0.48 -4.29 18.61
C GLY A 233 -0.72 -5.79 18.52
N TYR A 234 -0.08 -6.46 17.56
CA TYR A 234 -0.02 -7.92 17.49
C TYR A 234 1.35 -8.41 17.91
N ASP A 235 1.38 -9.56 18.57
CA ASP A 235 2.63 -10.17 19.01
C ASP A 235 3.21 -11.03 17.89
N PRO A 236 4.34 -10.63 17.28
CA PRO A 236 4.92 -11.37 16.17
C PRO A 236 5.36 -12.80 16.57
N GLU A 237 5.78 -13.02 17.80
CA GLU A 237 6.22 -14.34 18.26
C GLU A 237 5.06 -15.36 18.23
N ARG A 238 3.82 -14.93 18.50
CA ARG A 238 2.64 -15.79 18.39
C ARG A 238 2.34 -16.22 16.96
N GLU A 239 2.80 -15.43 15.98
CA GLU A 239 2.65 -15.68 14.55
C GLU A 239 3.91 -16.35 13.96
N GLY A 240 4.90 -16.70 14.80
CA GLY A 240 6.16 -17.31 14.36
C GLY A 240 7.10 -16.35 13.61
N VAL A 241 6.96 -15.04 13.85
CA VAL A 241 7.77 -13.99 13.23
C VAL A 241 8.81 -13.49 14.23
N ASN A 242 10.07 -13.42 13.82
CA ASN A 242 11.13 -12.82 14.62
C ASN A 242 10.99 -11.30 14.61
N ARG A 243 10.88 -10.67 15.80
CA ARG A 243 10.74 -9.22 15.96
C ARG A 243 11.88 -8.44 15.31
N ASP A 244 13.09 -8.96 15.41
CA ASP A 244 14.30 -8.29 14.91
C ASP A 244 14.38 -8.27 13.38
N GLU A 245 13.55 -9.07 12.71
CA GLU A 245 13.46 -9.10 11.25
C GLU A 245 12.39 -8.18 10.69
N ILE A 246 11.51 -7.62 11.51
CA ILE A 246 10.48 -6.69 11.06
C ILE A 246 11.15 -5.41 10.56
N ILE A 247 10.74 -4.95 9.38
CA ILE A 247 11.31 -3.78 8.71
C ILE A 247 10.36 -2.60 8.78
N PHE A 248 9.08 -2.82 8.53
CA PHE A 248 8.05 -1.80 8.63
C PHE A 248 6.95 -2.21 9.60
N HIS A 249 6.63 -1.30 10.52
CA HIS A 249 5.46 -1.40 11.39
C HIS A 249 4.33 -0.53 10.85
N ASP A 250 3.15 -1.12 10.69
CA ASP A 250 1.90 -0.43 10.40
C ASP A 250 1.14 -0.15 11.71
N TYR A 251 0.86 1.12 12.00
CA TYR A 251 0.14 1.55 13.19
C TYR A 251 -1.21 2.23 12.88
N SER A 252 -1.76 2.02 11.69
CA SER A 252 -3.06 2.56 11.24
C SER A 252 -4.17 2.36 12.25
N CYS A 253 -4.21 1.22 12.92
CA CYS A 253 -5.17 0.92 13.98
C CYS A 253 -5.13 1.94 15.14
N LEU A 254 -3.98 2.48 15.48
CA LEU A 254 -3.83 3.48 16.54
C LEU A 254 -4.30 4.85 16.08
N LEU A 255 -4.05 5.23 14.83
CA LEU A 255 -4.53 6.47 14.25
C LEU A 255 -6.06 6.46 14.13
N PHE A 256 -6.66 5.38 13.65
CA PHE A 256 -8.12 5.24 13.59
C PHE A 256 -8.78 5.33 14.97
N LYS A 257 -8.21 4.69 16.00
CA LYS A 257 -8.72 4.82 17.37
C LYS A 257 -8.72 6.28 17.85
N ARG A 258 -7.69 7.05 17.54
CA ARG A 258 -7.61 8.49 17.88
C ARG A 258 -8.61 9.33 17.11
N GLN A 259 -8.87 9.03 15.82
CA GLN A 259 -9.92 9.71 15.03
C GLN A 259 -11.31 9.50 15.63
N TYR A 260 -11.66 8.27 15.99
CA TYR A 260 -12.96 7.96 16.60
C TYR A 260 -13.15 8.60 17.97
N GLN A 261 -12.09 8.75 18.77
CA GLN A 261 -12.13 9.40 20.06
C GLN A 261 -12.28 10.93 19.94
N ASN A 262 -11.66 11.55 18.93
CA ASN A 262 -11.70 13.00 18.71
C ASN A 262 -12.95 13.46 17.92
N GLY A 263 -13.58 12.60 17.14
CA GLY A 263 -14.80 12.88 16.37
C GLY A 263 -16.12 12.75 17.15
N ARG A 264 -16.05 12.39 18.44
CA ARG A 264 -17.20 12.29 19.35
C ARG A 264 -17.24 13.42 20.41
N LYS A 265 -16.65 14.58 20.10
CA LYS A 265 -16.84 15.79 20.90
C LYS A 265 -17.72 16.80 20.20
#